data_fa662100ddcc763479fd79ad5a1317c2
#
_entry.id   fa662100ddcc763479fd79ad5a1317c2
#
_cell.length_a   1.000
_cell.length_b   1.000
_cell.length_c   1.000
_cell.angle_alpha   90.00
_cell.angle_beta   90.00
_cell.angle_gamma   90.00
#
_symmetry.space_group_name_H-M   'P 1'
#
loop_
_entity.id
_entity.type
_entity.pdbx_description
1 polymer ?
#
loop_
_entity_poly.entity_id
_entity_poly.type
_entity_poly.pdbx_seq_one_letter_code
_entity_poly.pdbx_strand_id
1 'polypeptide(L)'
;MPHLPARFTGIILSFAPLFVHRSWRHAQALLIGAILCPGRRTVASVLRITGRARDRHFVNTHRVLSRAAWSPHAGAHMLLRLLVEAFVPHGPVVLALDDTIERRWGRRIQARGIYRDPVRSSGAHFVKTSGLRWMSLMLLAPIPWAGRVWALPFLTALVPSERACRERGHRHMTLLDVGRQMALQVRRWLPGRDLVLVGDSAFSALLFLDALRRGGITAITRLRLDAALYDPAPPRLPGTIGRPRKKGVRRPTLSKILTNPDTIWQQVSVPGWYGMGERRIEIATATAVWHHSGLPGVPIRWVLIRDPENRFEPQSLLCTDPARDPTQIVTWFVRRWQVEVTCPGSACPSRRRDTASVVR
;
A
#
# COMPACT_ATOMS: atom_id res chain seq x y z
N MET A 1 4.60 17.49 33.88
CA MET A 1 4.45 16.41 32.91
C MET A 1 5.35 15.27 33.35
N PRO A 2 4.99 14.00 33.18
CA PRO A 2 5.94 12.93 33.44
C PRO A 2 7.20 13.14 32.58
N HIS A 3 8.38 12.92 33.15
CA HIS A 3 9.64 13.03 32.45
C HIS A 3 9.67 11.95 31.35
N LEU A 4 9.51 12.37 30.10
CA LEU A 4 9.61 11.49 28.97
C LEU A 4 11.08 11.18 28.68
N PRO A 5 11.44 9.95 28.24
CA PRO A 5 12.80 9.65 27.80
C PRO A 5 13.26 10.64 26.71
N ALA A 6 14.50 11.10 26.78
CA ALA A 6 15.02 12.16 25.90
C ALA A 6 14.81 11.86 24.40
N ARG A 7 15.05 10.61 23.97
CA ARG A 7 14.82 10.19 22.57
C ARG A 7 13.35 10.30 22.15
N PHE A 8 12.42 9.93 23.06
CA PHE A 8 10.99 10.06 22.79
C PHE A 8 10.55 11.51 22.73
N THR A 9 11.09 12.34 23.62
CA THR A 9 10.88 13.80 23.60
C THR A 9 11.32 14.41 22.26
N GLY A 10 12.49 14.04 21.73
CA GLY A 10 12.98 14.49 20.43
C GLY A 10 12.02 14.16 19.28
N ILE A 11 11.49 12.93 19.24
CA ILE A 11 10.50 12.52 18.24
C ILE A 11 9.22 13.37 18.37
N ILE A 12 8.69 13.56 19.55
CA ILE A 12 7.49 14.37 19.76
C ILE A 12 7.73 15.83 19.35
N LEU A 13 8.86 16.41 19.75
CA LEU A 13 9.19 17.80 19.43
C LEU A 13 9.37 18.05 17.93
N SER A 14 9.78 17.04 17.15
CA SER A 14 9.88 17.20 15.68
C SER A 14 8.55 17.57 15.03
N PHE A 15 7.40 17.24 15.65
CA PHE A 15 6.08 17.64 15.16
C PHE A 15 5.62 19.02 15.62
N ALA A 16 6.34 19.69 16.53
CA ALA A 16 5.96 21.00 17.05
C ALA A 16 5.74 22.08 15.96
N PRO A 17 6.60 22.15 14.91
CA PRO A 17 6.43 23.16 13.84
C PRO A 17 5.13 23.06 13.05
N LEU A 18 4.40 21.96 13.16
CA LEU A 18 3.09 21.79 12.51
C LEU A 18 1.98 22.59 13.17
N PHE A 19 2.20 23.04 14.40
CA PHE A 19 1.17 23.64 15.24
C PHE A 19 1.58 25.04 15.72
N VAL A 20 0.60 25.94 15.87
CA VAL A 20 0.83 27.17 16.60
C VAL A 20 0.97 26.87 18.09
N HIS A 21 1.72 27.70 18.81
CA HIS A 21 2.05 27.49 20.23
C HIS A 21 0.84 27.12 21.10
N ARG A 22 -0.31 27.77 20.91
CA ARG A 22 -1.55 27.52 21.69
C ARG A 22 -2.13 26.11 21.45
N SER A 23 -2.05 25.57 20.23
CA SER A 23 -2.57 24.24 19.90
C SER A 23 -1.54 23.14 20.17
N TRP A 24 -0.23 23.46 20.15
CA TRP A 24 0.83 22.49 20.36
C TRP A 24 0.71 21.72 21.67
N ARG A 25 0.47 22.39 22.80
CA ARG A 25 0.31 21.73 24.11
C ARG A 25 -0.81 20.69 24.13
N HIS A 26 -1.89 20.92 23.36
CA HIS A 26 -3.02 19.99 23.24
C HIS A 26 -2.69 18.86 22.26
N ALA A 27 -2.01 19.17 21.15
CA ALA A 27 -1.51 18.17 20.20
C ALA A 27 -0.50 17.22 20.86
N GLN A 28 0.42 17.75 21.65
CA GLN A 28 1.39 16.96 22.43
C GLN A 28 0.67 15.99 23.40
N ALA A 29 -0.35 16.46 24.11
CA ALA A 29 -1.14 15.59 24.98
C ALA A 29 -1.86 14.49 24.20
N LEU A 30 -2.38 14.79 23.01
CA LEU A 30 -3.00 13.81 22.12
C LEU A 30 -1.99 12.76 21.64
N LEU A 31 -0.81 13.17 21.20
CA LEU A 31 0.24 12.26 20.74
C LEU A 31 0.69 11.31 21.86
N ILE A 32 1.07 11.86 23.00
CA ILE A 32 1.53 11.07 24.16
C ILE A 32 0.41 10.16 24.67
N GLY A 33 -0.78 10.69 24.84
CA GLY A 33 -1.90 9.94 25.38
C GLY A 33 -2.41 8.86 24.42
N ALA A 34 -2.31 9.06 23.10
CA ALA A 34 -2.63 8.04 22.10
C ALA A 34 -1.66 6.84 22.17
N ILE A 35 -0.39 7.08 22.52
CA ILE A 35 0.60 6.02 22.71
C ILE A 35 0.36 5.27 24.01
N LEU A 36 0.08 6.00 25.10
CA LEU A 36 -0.10 5.43 26.44
C LEU A 36 -1.47 4.77 26.64
N CYS A 37 -2.47 5.06 25.81
CA CYS A 37 -3.83 4.56 25.99
C CYS A 37 -3.95 3.09 25.55
N PRO A 38 -4.21 2.15 26.47
CA PRO A 38 -4.26 0.71 26.16
C PRO A 38 -5.53 0.29 25.41
N GLY A 39 -6.58 1.11 25.43
CA GLY A 39 -7.88 0.80 24.83
C GLY A 39 -8.25 1.72 23.67
N ARG A 40 -9.54 2.07 23.58
CA ARG A 40 -10.04 3.01 22.57
C ARG A 40 -9.39 4.38 22.74
N ARG A 41 -8.68 4.85 21.73
CA ARG A 41 -7.97 6.14 21.70
C ARG A 41 -8.92 7.30 21.43
N THR A 42 -9.96 7.44 22.27
CA THR A 42 -10.84 8.62 22.26
C THR A 42 -10.16 9.79 22.96
N VAL A 43 -10.51 11.02 22.60
CA VAL A 43 -9.95 12.21 23.28
C VAL A 43 -10.19 12.14 24.79
N ALA A 44 -11.35 11.66 25.23
CA ALA A 44 -11.65 11.48 26.65
C ALA A 44 -10.70 10.45 27.32
N SER A 45 -10.41 9.33 26.66
CA SER A 45 -9.46 8.34 27.18
C SER A 45 -8.04 8.88 27.24
N VAL A 46 -7.62 9.62 26.21
CA VAL A 46 -6.33 10.31 26.16
C VAL A 46 -6.20 11.33 27.29
N LEU A 47 -7.23 12.13 27.55
CA LEU A 47 -7.22 13.12 28.64
C LEU A 47 -7.14 12.44 30.01
N ARG A 48 -7.80 11.30 30.21
CA ARG A 48 -7.70 10.55 31.48
C ARG A 48 -6.27 10.02 31.69
N ILE A 49 -5.68 9.35 30.70
CA ILE A 49 -4.34 8.75 30.84
C ILE A 49 -3.23 9.80 30.99
N THR A 50 -3.43 11.01 30.46
CA THR A 50 -2.48 12.12 30.59
C THR A 50 -2.72 12.98 31.84
N GLY A 51 -3.62 12.58 32.74
CA GLY A 51 -3.94 13.32 33.97
C GLY A 51 -4.76 14.61 33.76
N ARG A 52 -5.33 14.79 32.55
CA ARG A 52 -6.07 15.99 32.15
C ARG A 52 -7.59 15.80 32.14
N ALA A 53 -8.11 14.79 32.81
CA ALA A 53 -9.55 14.48 32.85
C ALA A 53 -10.41 15.64 33.36
N ARG A 54 -9.85 16.47 34.27
CA ARG A 54 -10.52 17.64 34.89
C ARG A 54 -10.09 18.97 34.27
N ASP A 55 -9.42 18.97 33.13
CA ASP A 55 -9.01 20.20 32.45
C ASP A 55 -10.26 21.01 32.06
N ARG A 56 -10.37 22.22 32.58
CA ARG A 56 -11.52 23.13 32.34
C ARG A 56 -11.72 23.45 30.87
N HIS A 57 -10.63 23.42 30.06
CA HIS A 57 -10.63 23.72 28.65
C HIS A 57 -10.42 22.50 27.76
N PHE A 58 -10.88 21.33 28.16
CA PHE A 58 -10.76 20.06 27.42
C PHE A 58 -11.26 20.13 25.95
N VAL A 59 -12.21 21.03 25.69
CA VAL A 59 -12.74 21.28 24.33
C VAL A 59 -11.64 21.70 23.35
N ASN A 60 -10.59 22.39 23.82
CA ASN A 60 -9.46 22.79 22.96
C ASN A 60 -8.67 21.59 22.46
N THR A 61 -8.62 20.49 23.22
CA THR A 61 -8.01 19.24 22.77
C THR A 61 -8.83 18.59 21.63
N HIS A 62 -10.17 18.64 21.71
CA HIS A 62 -11.02 18.23 20.58
C HIS A 62 -10.84 19.12 19.34
N ARG A 63 -10.66 20.43 19.55
CA ARG A 63 -10.48 21.40 18.45
C ARG A 63 -9.20 21.17 17.66
N VAL A 64 -8.14 20.59 18.25
CA VAL A 64 -6.92 20.20 17.50
C VAL A 64 -7.27 19.26 16.34
N LEU A 65 -8.20 18.32 16.55
CA LEU A 65 -8.60 17.35 15.53
C LEU A 65 -9.65 17.86 14.55
N SER A 66 -10.43 18.90 14.93
CA SER A 66 -11.59 19.33 14.14
C SER A 66 -11.52 20.75 13.56
N ARG A 67 -10.71 21.65 14.14
CA ARG A 67 -10.70 23.07 13.78
C ARG A 67 -9.32 23.73 13.71
N ALA A 68 -8.29 23.17 14.35
CA ALA A 68 -6.96 23.76 14.32
C ALA A 68 -6.38 23.70 12.90
N ALA A 69 -5.80 24.79 12.47
CA ALA A 69 -5.12 24.88 11.19
C ALA A 69 -3.73 24.22 11.29
N TRP A 70 -3.65 22.95 10.94
CA TRP A 70 -2.40 22.22 10.75
C TRP A 70 -2.54 21.28 9.54
N SER A 71 -1.42 20.91 8.95
CA SER A 71 -1.40 20.08 7.74
C SER A 71 -1.11 18.62 8.09
N PRO A 72 -2.11 17.71 8.02
CA PRO A 72 -1.88 16.27 8.16
C PRO A 72 -0.88 15.74 7.11
N HIS A 73 -0.85 16.36 5.94
CA HIS A 73 0.07 16.04 4.86
C HIS A 73 1.54 16.38 5.23
N ALA A 74 1.78 17.54 5.84
CA ALA A 74 3.10 17.89 6.37
C ALA A 74 3.50 16.96 7.51
N GLY A 75 2.55 16.57 8.38
CA GLY A 75 2.77 15.57 9.42
C GLY A 75 3.15 14.20 8.86
N ALA A 76 2.48 13.75 7.81
CA ALA A 76 2.80 12.51 7.11
C ALA A 76 4.21 12.54 6.49
N HIS A 77 4.61 13.67 5.89
CA HIS A 77 5.97 13.85 5.36
C HIS A 77 7.01 13.74 6.47
N MET A 78 6.80 14.42 7.58
CA MET A 78 7.71 14.36 8.74
C MET A 78 7.80 12.96 9.31
N LEU A 79 6.68 12.28 9.49
CA LEU A 79 6.64 10.89 9.95
C LEU A 79 7.41 9.97 9.01
N LEU A 80 7.19 10.09 7.69
CA LEU A 80 7.92 9.28 6.70
C LEU A 80 9.44 9.49 6.81
N ARG A 81 9.90 10.73 6.96
CA ARG A 81 11.33 11.02 7.12
C ARG A 81 11.91 10.34 8.36
N LEU A 82 11.24 10.47 9.50
CA LEU A 82 11.66 9.81 10.74
C LEU A 82 11.70 8.28 10.59
N LEU A 83 10.70 7.68 9.94
CA LEU A 83 10.65 6.24 9.72
C LEU A 83 11.75 5.76 8.79
N VAL A 84 12.01 6.48 7.69
CA VAL A 84 13.06 6.12 6.72
C VAL A 84 14.44 6.27 7.35
N GLU A 85 14.68 7.34 8.09
CA GLU A 85 15.92 7.57 8.80
C GLU A 85 16.20 6.48 9.86
N ALA A 86 15.18 6.09 10.60
CA ALA A 86 15.32 5.10 11.67
C ALA A 86 15.45 3.65 11.17
N PHE A 87 14.76 3.26 10.08
CA PHE A 87 14.60 1.86 9.71
C PHE A 87 15.14 1.51 8.31
N VAL A 88 15.25 2.48 7.41
CA VAL A 88 15.68 2.27 6.02
C VAL A 88 16.60 3.42 5.57
N PRO A 89 17.68 3.72 6.30
CA PRO A 89 18.57 4.83 5.96
C PRO A 89 19.23 4.64 4.59
N HIS A 90 19.47 3.40 4.19
CA HIS A 90 20.09 3.03 2.91
C HIS A 90 19.24 2.04 2.12
N GLY A 91 19.51 1.94 0.81
CA GLY A 91 18.86 1.00 -0.09
C GLY A 91 17.43 1.41 -0.50
N PRO A 92 16.68 0.47 -1.10
CA PRO A 92 15.33 0.71 -1.60
C PRO A 92 14.33 0.97 -0.46
N VAL A 93 13.47 1.95 -0.66
CA VAL A 93 12.32 2.23 0.22
C VAL A 93 11.12 1.46 -0.32
N VAL A 94 10.76 0.37 0.36
CA VAL A 94 9.65 -0.48 -0.04
C VAL A 94 8.38 -0.01 0.66
N LEU A 95 7.38 0.33 -0.15
CA LEU A 95 6.09 0.84 0.28
C LEU A 95 4.99 -0.16 -0.01
N ALA A 96 3.97 -0.22 0.82
CA ALA A 96 2.75 -0.96 0.55
C ALA A 96 1.55 -0.02 0.47
N LEU A 97 0.68 -0.25 -0.51
CA LEU A 97 -0.57 0.47 -0.68
C LEU A 97 -1.72 -0.49 -0.44
N ASP A 98 -2.66 -0.08 0.40
CA ASP A 98 -3.85 -0.87 0.71
C ASP A 98 -5.04 0.01 1.05
N ASP A 99 -6.27 -0.51 0.85
CA ASP A 99 -7.48 0.18 1.22
C ASP A 99 -8.31 -0.60 2.23
N THR A 100 -9.01 0.12 3.07
CA THR A 100 -9.87 -0.47 4.09
C THR A 100 -11.19 0.28 4.21
N ILE A 101 -12.25 -0.44 4.60
CA ILE A 101 -13.56 0.14 4.85
C ILE A 101 -13.82 0.16 6.35
N GLU A 102 -13.84 1.36 6.90
CA GLU A 102 -14.28 1.59 8.27
C GLU A 102 -15.81 1.62 8.30
N ARG A 103 -16.45 0.61 8.88
CA ARG A 103 -17.91 0.52 8.94
C ARG A 103 -18.50 1.63 9.80
N ARG A 104 -19.38 2.44 9.21
CA ARG A 104 -20.03 3.59 9.85
C ARG A 104 -21.49 3.68 9.42
N TRP A 105 -22.39 3.95 10.38
CA TRP A 105 -23.85 3.96 10.14
C TRP A 105 -24.49 5.34 10.34
N GLY A 106 -23.78 6.30 10.91
CA GLY A 106 -24.30 7.62 11.26
C GLY A 106 -24.79 8.41 10.03
N ARG A 107 -26.02 8.89 10.05
CA ARG A 107 -26.62 9.67 8.95
C ARG A 107 -25.90 11.01 8.70
N ARG A 108 -25.25 11.58 9.72
CA ARG A 108 -24.52 12.86 9.63
C ARG A 108 -23.10 12.73 9.10
N ILE A 109 -22.63 11.51 8.81
CA ILE A 109 -21.28 11.30 8.27
C ILE A 109 -21.33 11.56 6.77
N GLN A 110 -20.91 12.74 6.37
CA GLN A 110 -21.08 13.26 5.02
C GLN A 110 -20.28 12.52 3.94
N ALA A 111 -19.10 11.94 4.25
CA ALA A 111 -18.27 11.19 3.29
C ALA A 111 -18.63 9.70 3.24
N ARG A 112 -19.67 9.29 3.94
CA ARG A 112 -20.12 7.90 3.99
C ARG A 112 -20.56 7.41 2.62
N GLY A 113 -20.09 6.23 2.25
CA GLY A 113 -20.50 5.53 1.04
C GLY A 113 -21.09 4.16 1.34
N ILE A 114 -21.58 3.51 0.30
CA ILE A 114 -21.98 2.11 0.31
C ILE A 114 -20.97 1.35 -0.55
N TYR A 115 -20.34 0.34 0.02
CA TYR A 115 -19.28 -0.43 -0.61
C TYR A 115 -19.58 -1.93 -0.53
N ARG A 116 -18.93 -2.71 -1.38
CA ARG A 116 -18.93 -4.16 -1.23
C ARG A 116 -18.19 -4.51 0.08
N ASP A 117 -18.85 -5.27 0.95
CA ASP A 117 -18.20 -5.78 2.16
C ASP A 117 -17.21 -6.90 1.77
N PRO A 118 -15.90 -6.70 1.92
CA PRO A 118 -14.93 -7.69 1.49
C PRO A 118 -14.96 -8.95 2.36
N VAL A 119 -15.57 -8.84 3.55
CA VAL A 119 -15.67 -9.87 4.58
C VAL A 119 -16.80 -10.83 4.33
N ARG A 120 -17.97 -10.24 4.06
CA ARG A 120 -19.24 -10.98 3.95
C ARG A 120 -19.56 -11.35 2.52
N SER A 121 -18.93 -10.73 1.54
CA SER A 121 -19.14 -11.04 0.14
C SER A 121 -18.32 -12.24 -0.32
N SER A 122 -18.91 -13.08 -1.15
CA SER A 122 -18.24 -14.16 -1.88
C SER A 122 -18.29 -13.93 -3.39
N GLY A 123 -17.75 -14.83 -4.19
CA GLY A 123 -17.85 -14.76 -5.65
C GLY A 123 -19.31 -14.67 -6.12
N ALA A 124 -20.19 -15.46 -5.49
CA ALA A 124 -21.62 -15.56 -5.82
C ALA A 124 -22.51 -14.67 -4.94
N HIS A 125 -22.03 -14.14 -3.79
CA HIS A 125 -22.85 -13.39 -2.84
C HIS A 125 -22.28 -12.01 -2.58
N PHE A 126 -23.01 -10.98 -2.98
CA PHE A 126 -22.62 -9.58 -2.83
C PHE A 126 -23.29 -8.94 -1.62
N VAL A 127 -22.53 -8.65 -0.57
CA VAL A 127 -23.02 -7.95 0.61
C VAL A 127 -22.53 -6.50 0.59
N LYS A 128 -23.47 -5.56 0.78
CA LYS A 128 -23.18 -4.13 0.89
C LYS A 128 -22.89 -3.75 2.34
N THR A 129 -21.94 -2.86 2.55
CA THR A 129 -21.68 -2.23 3.85
C THR A 129 -21.61 -0.72 3.71
N SER A 130 -22.09 -0.04 4.74
CA SER A 130 -21.98 1.42 4.84
C SER A 130 -20.71 1.79 5.60
N GLY A 131 -19.97 2.78 5.14
CA GLY A 131 -18.73 3.18 5.81
C GLY A 131 -17.95 4.29 5.15
N LEU A 132 -16.75 4.49 5.66
CA LEU A 132 -15.71 5.35 5.10
C LEU A 132 -14.64 4.47 4.49
N ARG A 133 -14.21 4.78 3.29
CA ARG A 133 -13.13 4.06 2.60
C ARG A 133 -11.83 4.84 2.74
N TRP A 134 -10.83 4.22 3.32
CA TRP A 134 -9.53 4.79 3.55
C TRP A 134 -8.48 4.10 2.68
N MET A 135 -7.62 4.89 2.07
CA MET A 135 -6.41 4.43 1.39
C MET A 135 -5.22 4.72 2.30
N SER A 136 -4.37 3.75 2.55
CA SER A 136 -3.18 3.89 3.39
C SER A 136 -1.92 3.50 2.64
N LEU A 137 -0.92 4.34 2.72
CA LEU A 137 0.43 4.08 2.24
C LEU A 137 1.33 3.85 3.44
N MET A 138 2.06 2.72 3.43
CA MET A 138 2.81 2.20 4.56
C MET A 138 4.26 1.93 4.14
N LEU A 139 5.20 2.17 5.03
CA LEU A 139 6.59 1.75 4.87
C LEU A 139 6.72 0.29 5.32
N LEU A 140 7.23 -0.59 4.47
CA LEU A 140 7.59 -1.96 4.83
C LEU A 140 9.03 -1.97 5.36
N ALA A 141 9.17 -1.88 6.67
CA ALA A 141 10.45 -1.73 7.33
C ALA A 141 10.86 -2.99 8.10
N PRO A 142 12.11 -3.48 7.95
CA PRO A 142 12.65 -4.46 8.85
C PRO A 142 12.84 -3.83 10.23
N ILE A 143 12.27 -4.45 11.26
CA ILE A 143 12.39 -3.98 12.65
C ILE A 143 13.40 -4.86 13.37
N PRO A 144 14.60 -4.34 13.71
CA PRO A 144 15.70 -5.18 14.21
C PRO A 144 15.35 -5.97 15.47
N TRP A 145 14.72 -5.34 16.45
CA TRP A 145 14.37 -5.99 17.73
C TRP A 145 13.14 -6.92 17.63
N ALA A 146 12.36 -6.83 16.54
CA ALA A 146 11.21 -7.72 16.31
C ALA A 146 11.55 -8.91 15.41
N GLY A 147 12.74 -8.92 14.79
CA GLY A 147 13.18 -9.96 13.86
C GLY A 147 12.29 -10.13 12.63
N ARG A 148 11.45 -9.14 12.30
CA ARG A 148 10.49 -9.20 11.19
C ARG A 148 10.24 -7.83 10.56
N VAL A 149 9.64 -7.85 9.39
CA VAL A 149 9.16 -6.63 8.71
C VAL A 149 7.85 -6.18 9.35
N TRP A 150 7.68 -4.85 9.51
CA TRP A 150 6.42 -4.24 9.88
C TRP A 150 5.94 -3.31 8.75
N ALA A 151 4.62 -3.22 8.60
CA ALA A 151 4.00 -2.21 7.74
C ALA A 151 3.66 -1.00 8.63
N LEU A 152 4.35 0.11 8.41
CA LEU A 152 4.25 1.33 9.22
C LEU A 152 3.45 2.39 8.43
N PRO A 153 2.15 2.62 8.74
CA PRO A 153 1.35 3.60 8.04
C PRO A 153 1.83 5.02 8.35
N PHE A 154 2.02 5.82 7.30
CA PHE A 154 2.45 7.22 7.44
C PHE A 154 1.58 8.21 6.67
N LEU A 155 0.87 7.77 5.63
CA LEU A 155 -0.02 8.61 4.84
C LEU A 155 -1.34 7.87 4.61
N THR A 156 -2.43 8.48 5.05
CA THR A 156 -3.78 7.92 4.88
C THR A 156 -4.70 8.98 4.30
N ALA A 157 -5.50 8.60 3.32
CA ALA A 157 -6.45 9.46 2.63
C ALA A 157 -7.85 8.85 2.64
N LEU A 158 -8.86 9.70 2.86
CA LEU A 158 -10.25 9.31 2.68
C LEU A 158 -10.58 9.29 1.19
N VAL A 159 -11.22 8.22 0.73
CA VAL A 159 -11.69 8.05 -0.65
C VAL A 159 -13.23 8.00 -0.65
N PRO A 160 -13.89 9.16 -0.78
CA PRO A 160 -15.35 9.22 -0.78
C PRO A 160 -15.93 8.48 -1.99
N SER A 161 -17.14 7.93 -1.84
CA SER A 161 -17.85 7.32 -2.97
C SER A 161 -18.22 8.38 -4.02
N GLU A 162 -18.45 7.94 -5.26
CA GLU A 162 -18.89 8.82 -6.34
C GLU A 162 -20.15 9.60 -5.97
N ARG A 163 -21.12 8.93 -5.32
CA ARG A 163 -22.33 9.57 -4.81
C ARG A 163 -22.04 10.70 -3.83
N ALA A 164 -21.17 10.45 -2.84
CA ALA A 164 -20.79 11.45 -1.84
C ALA A 164 -20.05 12.65 -2.45
N CYS A 165 -19.25 12.42 -3.51
CA CYS A 165 -18.62 13.49 -4.27
C CYS A 165 -19.63 14.31 -5.05
N ARG A 166 -20.56 13.66 -5.74
CA ARG A 166 -21.62 14.32 -6.53
C ARG A 166 -22.51 15.20 -5.65
N GLU A 167 -22.96 14.68 -4.49
CA GLU A 167 -23.78 15.43 -3.53
C GLU A 167 -23.09 16.71 -3.01
N ARG A 168 -21.76 16.80 -3.13
CA ARG A 168 -20.96 17.96 -2.69
C ARG A 168 -20.41 18.81 -3.83
N GLY A 169 -20.71 18.49 -5.07
CA GLY A 169 -20.13 19.15 -6.22
C GLY A 169 -18.63 18.91 -6.39
N HIS A 170 -18.07 17.86 -5.82
CA HIS A 170 -16.65 17.49 -5.93
C HIS A 170 -16.43 16.48 -7.05
N ARG A 171 -15.27 16.60 -7.71
CA ARG A 171 -14.84 15.57 -8.67
C ARG A 171 -14.55 14.27 -7.93
N HIS A 172 -15.14 13.17 -8.40
CA HIS A 172 -14.81 11.84 -7.90
C HIS A 172 -13.41 11.42 -8.37
N MET A 173 -12.66 10.83 -7.44
CA MET A 173 -11.36 10.20 -7.70
C MET A 173 -11.46 8.72 -7.37
N THR A 174 -11.00 7.88 -8.29
CA THR A 174 -10.94 6.44 -8.06
C THR A 174 -9.84 6.09 -7.04
N LEU A 175 -9.88 4.87 -6.49
CA LEU A 175 -8.79 4.36 -5.64
C LEU A 175 -7.43 4.45 -6.32
N LEU A 176 -7.37 4.12 -7.61
CA LEU A 176 -6.13 4.19 -8.39
C LEU A 176 -5.63 5.62 -8.54
N ASP A 177 -6.53 6.60 -8.71
CA ASP A 177 -6.16 8.01 -8.79
C ASP A 177 -5.57 8.52 -7.46
N VAL A 178 -6.23 8.19 -6.34
CA VAL A 178 -5.74 8.55 -5.00
C VAL A 178 -4.42 7.87 -4.71
N GLY A 179 -4.31 6.54 -4.95
CA GLY A 179 -3.07 5.80 -4.76
C GLY A 179 -1.91 6.34 -5.60
N ARG A 180 -2.19 6.72 -6.86
CA ARG A 180 -1.21 7.38 -7.74
C ARG A 180 -0.74 8.71 -7.15
N GLN A 181 -1.65 9.56 -6.70
CA GLN A 181 -1.29 10.85 -6.10
C GLN A 181 -0.44 10.67 -4.84
N MET A 182 -0.81 9.74 -3.97
CA MET A 182 -0.06 9.44 -2.76
C MET A 182 1.37 8.94 -3.08
N ALA A 183 1.50 8.02 -4.03
CA ALA A 183 2.80 7.47 -4.43
C ALA A 183 3.71 8.55 -5.07
N LEU A 184 3.18 9.35 -6.00
CA LEU A 184 3.91 10.45 -6.62
C LEU A 184 4.25 11.56 -5.61
N GLN A 185 3.43 11.74 -4.58
CA GLN A 185 3.77 12.66 -3.48
C GLN A 185 4.98 12.16 -2.68
N VAL A 186 5.05 10.85 -2.40
CA VAL A 186 6.23 10.27 -1.74
C VAL A 186 7.47 10.41 -2.62
N ARG A 187 7.35 10.28 -3.94
CA ARG A 187 8.47 10.56 -4.86
C ARG A 187 9.02 11.97 -4.70
N ARG A 188 8.14 12.98 -4.51
CA ARG A 188 8.57 14.36 -4.24
C ARG A 188 9.21 14.53 -2.86
N TRP A 189 8.76 13.78 -1.86
CA TRP A 189 9.31 13.84 -0.49
C TRP A 189 10.66 13.14 -0.35
N LEU A 190 10.93 12.14 -1.18
CA LEU A 190 12.15 11.33 -1.16
C LEU A 190 12.84 11.36 -2.54
N PRO A 191 13.31 12.54 -3.00
CA PRO A 191 14.02 12.65 -4.27
C PRO A 191 15.30 11.80 -4.21
N GLY A 192 15.63 11.14 -5.33
CA GLY A 192 16.85 10.33 -5.44
C GLY A 192 16.82 8.96 -4.75
N ARG A 193 15.82 8.65 -3.90
CA ARG A 193 15.69 7.30 -3.30
C ARG A 193 15.10 6.32 -4.30
N ASP A 194 15.56 5.08 -4.28
CA ASP A 194 14.93 3.98 -5.01
C ASP A 194 13.61 3.62 -4.32
N LEU A 195 12.47 3.85 -5.00
CA LEU A 195 11.14 3.61 -4.47
C LEU A 195 10.51 2.40 -5.12
N VAL A 196 10.06 1.47 -4.30
CA VAL A 196 9.32 0.28 -4.70
C VAL A 196 7.93 0.30 -4.06
N LEU A 197 6.88 0.24 -4.87
CA LEU A 197 5.49 0.17 -4.40
C LEU A 197 4.93 -1.24 -4.61
N VAL A 198 4.51 -1.87 -3.54
CA VAL A 198 3.88 -3.20 -3.57
C VAL A 198 2.37 -3.04 -3.35
N GLY A 199 1.58 -3.61 -4.24
CA GLY A 199 0.12 -3.59 -4.17
C GLY A 199 -0.49 -4.97 -4.44
N ASP A 200 -1.78 -5.13 -4.11
CA ASP A 200 -2.54 -6.31 -4.49
C ASP A 200 -3.00 -6.26 -5.96
N SER A 201 -3.84 -7.20 -6.38
CA SER A 201 -4.38 -7.27 -7.74
C SER A 201 -5.25 -6.06 -8.13
N ALA A 202 -5.84 -5.34 -7.18
CA ALA A 202 -6.64 -4.14 -7.45
C ALA A 202 -5.79 -2.99 -8.02
N PHE A 203 -4.50 -2.97 -7.71
CA PHE A 203 -3.54 -2.00 -8.24
C PHE A 203 -2.86 -2.45 -9.53
N SER A 204 -3.23 -3.61 -10.08
CA SER A 204 -2.72 -4.12 -11.35
C SER A 204 -3.49 -3.49 -12.52
N ALA A 205 -3.25 -2.21 -12.77
CA ALA A 205 -3.91 -1.44 -13.83
C ALA A 205 -2.89 -0.65 -14.65
N LEU A 206 -2.94 -0.79 -16.00
CA LEU A 206 -1.93 -0.25 -16.91
C LEU A 206 -1.70 1.26 -16.77
N LEU A 207 -2.76 2.06 -16.61
CA LEU A 207 -2.63 3.52 -16.42
C LEU A 207 -1.93 3.87 -15.11
N PHE A 208 -2.23 3.14 -14.05
CA PHE A 208 -1.60 3.32 -12.74
C PHE A 208 -0.12 2.95 -12.79
N LEU A 209 0.20 1.78 -13.33
CA LEU A 209 1.57 1.26 -13.42
C LEU A 209 2.45 2.13 -14.33
N ASP A 210 1.91 2.58 -15.49
CA ASP A 210 2.66 3.49 -16.38
C ASP A 210 2.94 4.83 -15.72
N ALA A 211 1.97 5.38 -14.98
CA ALA A 211 2.17 6.63 -14.27
C ALA A 211 3.24 6.52 -13.16
N LEU A 212 3.25 5.42 -12.41
CA LEU A 212 4.28 5.16 -11.40
C LEU A 212 5.66 5.01 -12.04
N ARG A 213 5.76 4.20 -13.09
CA ARG A 213 6.99 3.98 -13.84
C ARG A 213 7.57 5.30 -14.36
N ARG A 214 6.75 6.14 -14.99
CA ARG A 214 7.17 7.47 -15.46
C ARG A 214 7.58 8.39 -14.32
N GLY A 215 7.00 8.20 -13.14
CA GLY A 215 7.38 8.91 -11.91
C GLY A 215 8.64 8.35 -11.23
N GLY A 216 9.32 7.35 -11.82
CA GLY A 216 10.51 6.74 -11.23
C GLY A 216 10.20 5.89 -9.98
N ILE A 217 9.03 5.24 -9.95
CA ILE A 217 8.61 4.33 -8.89
C ILE A 217 8.44 2.94 -9.50
N THR A 218 9.18 1.97 -9.00
CA THR A 218 9.00 0.56 -9.35
C THR A 218 7.72 0.02 -8.71
N ALA A 219 6.80 -0.53 -9.48
CA ALA A 219 5.59 -1.14 -8.96
C ALA A 219 5.66 -2.66 -9.06
N ILE A 220 5.23 -3.35 -8.01
CA ILE A 220 5.12 -4.81 -7.95
C ILE A 220 3.69 -5.15 -7.54
N THR A 221 2.98 -5.92 -8.40
CA THR A 221 1.60 -6.35 -8.13
C THR A 221 1.39 -7.78 -8.61
N ARG A 222 0.26 -8.38 -8.24
CA ARG A 222 -0.16 -9.65 -8.85
C ARG A 222 -0.51 -9.42 -10.32
N LEU A 223 -0.13 -10.36 -11.18
CA LEU A 223 -0.51 -10.42 -12.58
C LEU A 223 -1.46 -11.61 -12.78
N ARG A 224 -2.46 -11.46 -13.61
CA ARG A 224 -3.34 -12.57 -13.98
C ARG A 224 -2.60 -13.56 -14.87
N LEU A 225 -2.87 -14.85 -14.70
CA LEU A 225 -2.25 -15.90 -15.53
C LEU A 225 -2.66 -15.85 -17.00
N ASP A 226 -3.81 -15.22 -17.31
CA ASP A 226 -4.33 -15.00 -18.67
C ASP A 226 -3.95 -13.63 -19.26
N ALA A 227 -3.08 -12.86 -18.59
CA ALA A 227 -2.66 -11.53 -19.03
C ALA A 227 -2.10 -11.54 -20.46
N ALA A 228 -2.49 -10.54 -21.25
CA ALA A 228 -2.04 -10.39 -22.63
C ALA A 228 -0.64 -9.76 -22.68
N LEU A 229 0.37 -10.60 -22.79
CA LEU A 229 1.78 -10.22 -22.86
C LEU A 229 2.28 -10.26 -24.29
N TYR A 230 3.19 -9.36 -24.60
CA TYR A 230 3.75 -9.18 -25.93
C TYR A 230 5.26 -8.98 -25.84
N ASP A 231 5.94 -9.25 -26.96
CA ASP A 231 7.32 -8.83 -27.15
C ASP A 231 7.41 -7.29 -27.22
N PRO A 232 8.56 -6.70 -26.93
CA PRO A 232 8.81 -5.29 -27.23
C PRO A 232 8.50 -4.99 -28.71
N ALA A 233 8.05 -3.77 -28.99
CA ALA A 233 7.88 -3.34 -30.36
C ALA A 233 9.23 -3.40 -31.11
N PRO A 234 9.28 -3.90 -32.34
CA PRO A 234 10.50 -3.87 -33.13
C PRO A 234 10.97 -2.42 -33.37
N PRO A 235 12.27 -2.20 -33.50
CA PRO A 235 12.80 -0.89 -33.86
C PRO A 235 12.14 -0.35 -35.13
N ARG A 236 11.85 0.94 -35.15
CA ARG A 236 11.29 1.59 -36.32
C ARG A 236 12.36 1.73 -37.40
N LEU A 237 12.12 1.17 -38.56
CA LEU A 237 13.02 1.33 -39.72
C LEU A 237 12.91 2.78 -40.26
N PRO A 238 14.03 3.40 -40.69
CA PRO A 238 14.01 4.69 -41.37
C PRO A 238 13.07 4.65 -42.59
N GLY A 239 12.32 5.72 -42.83
CA GLY A 239 11.37 5.80 -43.93
C GLY A 239 10.00 5.14 -43.71
N THR A 240 9.77 4.46 -42.60
CA THR A 240 8.46 3.86 -42.28
C THR A 240 7.40 4.94 -42.05
N ILE A 241 6.33 4.92 -42.87
CA ILE A 241 5.19 5.82 -42.74
C ILE A 241 4.16 5.23 -41.75
N GLY A 242 3.46 6.07 -41.00
CA GLY A 242 2.39 5.66 -40.09
C GLY A 242 2.79 5.68 -38.60
N ARG A 243 1.83 5.33 -37.74
CA ARG A 243 2.02 5.34 -36.29
C ARG A 243 2.97 4.22 -35.82
N PRO A 244 3.97 4.52 -34.98
CA PRO A 244 4.87 3.49 -34.44
C PRO A 244 4.11 2.37 -33.73
N ARG A 245 4.54 1.13 -33.94
CA ARG A 245 4.00 -0.02 -33.18
C ARG A 245 4.30 0.14 -31.70
N LYS A 246 3.33 -0.20 -30.87
CA LYS A 246 3.47 -0.14 -29.39
C LYS A 246 3.86 -1.48 -28.77
N LYS A 247 3.80 -2.56 -29.52
CA LYS A 247 4.05 -3.95 -29.09
C LYS A 247 4.50 -4.81 -30.28
N GLY A 248 5.19 -5.88 -29.95
CA GLY A 248 5.60 -6.94 -30.88
C GLY A 248 4.59 -8.08 -30.96
N VAL A 249 5.08 -9.31 -31.13
CA VAL A 249 4.29 -10.54 -31.22
C VAL A 249 3.66 -10.86 -29.85
N ARG A 250 2.45 -11.43 -29.86
CA ARG A 250 1.78 -11.90 -28.67
C ARG A 250 2.46 -13.15 -28.13
N ARG A 251 2.78 -13.16 -26.83
CA ARG A 251 3.35 -14.32 -26.15
C ARG A 251 2.28 -15.30 -25.67
N PRO A 252 2.62 -16.56 -25.40
CA PRO A 252 1.76 -17.48 -24.68
C PRO A 252 1.32 -16.89 -23.34
N THR A 253 0.13 -17.24 -22.86
CA THR A 253 -0.32 -16.86 -21.53
C THR A 253 0.52 -17.54 -20.45
N LEU A 254 0.60 -16.94 -19.26
CA LEU A 254 1.33 -17.53 -18.14
C LEU A 254 0.74 -18.89 -17.73
N SER A 255 -0.58 -19.10 -17.93
CA SER A 255 -1.21 -20.40 -17.75
C SER A 255 -0.61 -21.47 -18.68
N LYS A 256 -0.37 -21.13 -19.94
CA LYS A 256 0.29 -22.05 -20.91
C LYS A 256 1.75 -22.30 -20.56
N ILE A 257 2.47 -21.28 -20.09
CA ILE A 257 3.85 -21.42 -19.61
C ILE A 257 3.90 -22.32 -18.37
N LEU A 258 2.93 -22.19 -17.46
CA LEU A 258 2.84 -23.02 -16.27
C LEU A 258 2.71 -24.53 -16.57
N THR A 259 1.95 -24.88 -17.62
CA THR A 259 1.69 -26.27 -18.00
C THR A 259 2.67 -26.81 -19.05
N ASN A 260 3.54 -25.96 -19.61
CA ASN A 260 4.52 -26.41 -20.60
C ASN A 260 5.67 -27.15 -19.90
N PRO A 261 5.96 -28.43 -20.30
CA PRO A 261 7.06 -29.20 -19.72
C PRO A 261 8.45 -28.60 -20.00
N ASP A 262 8.62 -27.85 -21.09
CA ASP A 262 9.88 -27.18 -21.44
C ASP A 262 10.15 -25.91 -20.64
N THR A 263 9.25 -25.51 -19.75
CA THR A 263 9.46 -24.31 -18.92
C THR A 263 10.60 -24.53 -17.94
N ILE A 264 11.63 -23.69 -18.06
CA ILE A 264 12.78 -23.73 -17.14
C ILE A 264 12.37 -23.10 -15.81
N TRP A 265 12.41 -23.90 -14.76
CA TRP A 265 12.13 -23.48 -13.39
C TRP A 265 13.42 -23.33 -12.60
N GLN A 266 13.56 -22.20 -11.91
CA GLN A 266 14.66 -21.94 -10.98
C GLN A 266 14.15 -22.11 -9.54
N GLN A 267 14.82 -22.93 -8.74
CA GLN A 267 14.54 -23.06 -7.33
C GLN A 267 15.18 -21.89 -6.57
N VAL A 268 14.38 -21.21 -5.75
CA VAL A 268 14.81 -20.08 -4.93
C VAL A 268 14.28 -20.21 -3.51
N SER A 269 15.03 -19.65 -2.56
CA SER A 269 14.64 -19.58 -1.15
C SER A 269 14.19 -18.16 -0.81
N VAL A 270 13.00 -18.02 -0.23
CA VAL A 270 12.42 -16.72 0.11
C VAL A 270 12.25 -16.62 1.62
N PRO A 271 12.98 -15.72 2.29
CA PRO A 271 12.88 -15.53 3.73
C PRO A 271 11.55 -14.86 4.10
N GLY A 272 11.01 -15.23 5.26
CA GLY A 272 9.82 -14.59 5.81
C GLY A 272 8.55 -14.81 5.00
N TRP A 273 8.43 -15.95 4.31
CA TRP A 273 7.28 -16.30 3.48
C TRP A 273 5.95 -16.18 4.25
N TYR A 274 5.20 -15.13 3.97
CA TYR A 274 3.93 -14.81 4.64
C TYR A 274 3.98 -14.92 6.18
N GLY A 275 5.13 -14.60 6.79
CA GLY A 275 5.34 -14.68 8.24
C GLY A 275 5.69 -16.07 8.78
N MET A 276 5.85 -17.10 7.93
CA MET A 276 6.10 -18.49 8.32
C MET A 276 7.57 -18.94 8.19
N GLY A 277 8.52 -18.03 8.15
CA GLY A 277 9.95 -18.39 8.01
C GLY A 277 10.40 -18.46 6.56
N GLU A 278 11.46 -19.21 6.28
CA GLU A 278 12.04 -19.38 4.95
C GLU A 278 11.30 -20.47 4.18
N ARG A 279 11.07 -20.24 2.89
CA ARG A 279 10.42 -21.21 2.01
C ARG A 279 11.14 -21.38 0.68
N ARG A 280 11.31 -22.60 0.25
CA ARG A 280 11.77 -22.96 -1.10
C ARG A 280 10.56 -22.97 -2.03
N ILE A 281 10.71 -22.29 -3.17
CA ILE A 281 9.72 -22.20 -4.24
C ILE A 281 10.41 -22.33 -5.58
N GLU A 282 9.65 -22.58 -6.63
CA GLU A 282 10.12 -22.55 -8.00
C GLU A 282 9.58 -21.33 -8.72
N ILE A 283 10.44 -20.65 -9.45
CA ILE A 283 10.08 -19.47 -10.25
C ILE A 283 10.47 -19.66 -11.71
N ALA A 284 9.63 -19.17 -12.61
CA ALA A 284 9.97 -18.91 -14.00
C ALA A 284 9.75 -17.43 -14.29
N THR A 285 10.62 -16.81 -15.07
CA THR A 285 10.58 -15.36 -15.30
C THR A 285 11.05 -14.97 -16.67
N ALA A 286 10.47 -13.91 -17.23
CA ALA A 286 11.00 -13.21 -18.39
C ALA A 286 10.47 -11.77 -18.42
N THR A 287 10.98 -10.99 -19.37
CA THR A 287 10.50 -9.65 -19.67
C THR A 287 9.43 -9.68 -20.76
N ALA A 288 8.48 -8.77 -20.69
CA ALA A 288 7.44 -8.62 -21.70
C ALA A 288 6.87 -7.19 -21.67
N VAL A 289 6.02 -6.88 -22.63
CA VAL A 289 5.17 -5.68 -22.60
C VAL A 289 3.74 -6.09 -22.29
N TRP A 290 3.21 -5.63 -21.18
CA TRP A 290 1.78 -5.78 -20.87
C TRP A 290 1.01 -4.67 -21.57
N HIS A 291 0.01 -5.05 -22.38
CA HIS A 291 -0.74 -4.10 -23.19
C HIS A 291 -2.19 -4.52 -23.39
N HIS A 292 -3.09 -3.55 -23.31
CA HIS A 292 -4.48 -3.63 -23.78
C HIS A 292 -4.76 -2.51 -24.78
N SER A 293 -5.72 -2.74 -25.68
CA SER A 293 -6.14 -1.75 -26.67
C SER A 293 -6.55 -0.45 -26.00
N GLY A 294 -6.17 0.69 -26.56
CA GLY A 294 -6.46 2.03 -26.00
C GLY A 294 -5.57 2.45 -24.83
N LEU A 295 -4.81 1.54 -24.21
CA LEU A 295 -3.98 1.80 -23.05
C LEU A 295 -2.48 1.87 -23.39
N PRO A 296 -1.63 2.42 -22.49
CA PRO A 296 -0.19 2.37 -22.67
C PRO A 296 0.33 0.92 -22.59
N GLY A 297 1.38 0.63 -23.34
CA GLY A 297 2.17 -0.59 -23.15
C GLY A 297 3.16 -0.38 -21.98
N VAL A 298 3.13 -1.25 -20.99
CA VAL A 298 4.02 -1.18 -19.85
C VAL A 298 5.05 -2.30 -19.95
N PRO A 299 6.35 -1.98 -20.08
CA PRO A 299 7.41 -2.97 -19.94
C PRO A 299 7.40 -3.54 -18.52
N ILE A 300 7.44 -4.85 -18.43
CA ILE A 300 7.43 -5.56 -17.16
C ILE A 300 8.41 -6.72 -17.15
N ARG A 301 8.86 -7.10 -15.95
CA ARG A 301 9.30 -8.46 -15.66
C ARG A 301 8.13 -9.19 -15.00
N TRP A 302 7.75 -10.33 -15.53
CA TRP A 302 6.83 -11.22 -14.84
C TRP A 302 7.60 -12.32 -14.10
N VAL A 303 7.05 -12.74 -12.96
CA VAL A 303 7.59 -13.86 -12.19
C VAL A 303 6.42 -14.81 -11.91
N LEU A 304 6.47 -15.99 -12.51
CA LEU A 304 5.54 -17.07 -12.26
C LEU A 304 6.09 -17.92 -11.10
N ILE A 305 5.25 -18.22 -10.13
CA ILE A 305 5.63 -18.88 -8.88
C ILE A 305 4.79 -20.13 -8.73
N ARG A 306 5.44 -21.26 -8.43
CA ARG A 306 4.79 -22.49 -8.01
C ARG A 306 5.48 -23.09 -6.78
N ASP A 307 4.73 -23.87 -6.04
CA ASP A 307 5.26 -24.67 -4.94
C ASP A 307 5.58 -26.06 -5.44
N PRO A 308 6.82 -26.57 -5.33
CA PRO A 308 7.15 -27.93 -5.71
C PRO A 308 6.34 -28.98 -4.93
N GLU A 309 5.83 -28.63 -3.74
CA GLU A 309 5.03 -29.50 -2.88
C GLU A 309 3.52 -29.25 -3.02
N ASN A 310 3.07 -28.41 -3.96
CA ASN A 310 1.65 -28.06 -4.22
C ASN A 310 0.86 -27.58 -2.99
N ARG A 311 1.51 -26.91 -2.04
CA ARG A 311 0.85 -26.38 -0.83
C ARG A 311 0.07 -25.10 -1.08
N PHE A 312 0.27 -24.44 -2.22
CA PHE A 312 -0.48 -23.26 -2.64
C PHE A 312 -0.65 -23.22 -4.16
N GLU A 313 -1.69 -22.53 -4.58
CA GLU A 313 -1.99 -22.31 -5.99
C GLU A 313 -0.90 -21.49 -6.69
N PRO A 314 -0.51 -21.84 -7.91
CA PRO A 314 0.42 -21.04 -8.71
C PRO A 314 -0.06 -19.60 -8.85
N GLN A 315 0.87 -18.67 -8.77
CA GLN A 315 0.58 -17.24 -8.89
C GLN A 315 1.63 -16.54 -9.73
N SER A 316 1.28 -15.39 -10.27
CA SER A 316 2.25 -14.58 -10.97
C SER A 316 2.30 -13.15 -10.47
N LEU A 317 3.48 -12.57 -10.51
CA LEU A 317 3.77 -11.18 -10.18
C LEU A 317 4.23 -10.45 -11.42
N LEU A 318 4.04 -9.14 -11.42
CA LEU A 318 4.70 -8.21 -12.33
C LEU A 318 5.55 -7.21 -11.56
N CYS A 319 6.62 -6.79 -12.18
CA CYS A 319 7.45 -5.67 -11.77
C CYS A 319 7.62 -4.73 -12.96
N THR A 320 7.39 -3.42 -12.76
CA THR A 320 7.53 -2.41 -13.82
C THR A 320 8.98 -2.03 -14.13
N ASP A 321 9.93 -2.56 -13.39
CA ASP A 321 11.35 -2.50 -13.70
C ASP A 321 11.83 -3.87 -14.20
N PRO A 322 12.08 -4.04 -15.51
CA PRO A 322 12.51 -5.32 -16.08
C PRO A 322 13.90 -5.79 -15.63
N ALA A 323 14.71 -4.91 -15.07
CA ALA A 323 16.08 -5.23 -14.64
C ALA A 323 16.15 -5.81 -13.21
N ARG A 324 15.07 -5.73 -12.44
CA ARG A 324 15.04 -6.22 -11.05
C ARG A 324 15.22 -7.73 -10.96
N ASP A 325 15.95 -8.14 -9.94
CA ASP A 325 16.11 -9.56 -9.62
C ASP A 325 14.77 -10.22 -9.27
N PRO A 326 14.44 -11.38 -9.88
CA PRO A 326 13.17 -12.07 -9.65
C PRO A 326 12.96 -12.49 -8.20
N THR A 327 14.00 -12.97 -7.52
CA THR A 327 13.91 -13.38 -6.11
C THR A 327 13.62 -12.19 -5.20
N GLN A 328 14.21 -11.03 -5.52
CA GLN A 328 13.95 -9.80 -4.81
C GLN A 328 12.51 -9.30 -5.00
N ILE A 329 11.96 -9.42 -6.23
CA ILE A 329 10.56 -9.09 -6.52
C ILE A 329 9.63 -9.92 -5.63
N VAL A 330 9.84 -11.24 -5.56
CA VAL A 330 9.04 -12.13 -4.71
C VAL A 330 9.20 -11.76 -3.23
N THR A 331 10.43 -11.54 -2.77
CA THR A 331 10.71 -11.17 -1.38
C THR A 331 9.98 -9.88 -0.99
N TRP A 332 10.00 -8.85 -1.82
CA TRP A 332 9.28 -7.61 -1.53
C TRP A 332 7.77 -7.80 -1.55
N PHE A 333 7.24 -8.59 -2.50
CA PHE A 333 5.81 -8.85 -2.57
C PHE A 333 5.30 -9.58 -1.32
N VAL A 334 6.03 -10.57 -0.85
CA VAL A 334 5.68 -11.35 0.36
C VAL A 334 5.65 -10.46 1.61
N ARG A 335 6.52 -9.45 1.71
CA ARG A 335 6.50 -8.47 2.81
C ARG A 335 5.18 -7.71 2.93
N ARG A 336 4.41 -7.59 1.84
CA ARG A 336 3.07 -6.96 1.87
C ARG A 336 2.12 -7.63 2.86
N TRP A 337 2.31 -8.92 3.15
CA TRP A 337 1.52 -9.63 4.16
C TRP A 337 1.49 -8.92 5.53
N GLN A 338 2.53 -8.17 5.86
CA GLN A 338 2.59 -7.42 7.12
C GLN A 338 1.55 -6.30 7.22
N VAL A 339 1.01 -5.83 6.11
CA VAL A 339 -0.12 -4.88 6.10
C VAL A 339 -1.34 -5.49 6.79
N GLU A 340 -1.59 -6.78 6.57
CA GLU A 340 -2.71 -7.52 7.16
C GLU A 340 -2.57 -7.70 8.68
N VAL A 341 -1.34 -7.85 9.14
CA VAL A 341 -1.02 -7.98 10.57
C VAL A 341 -1.10 -6.62 11.28
N THR A 342 -0.73 -5.54 10.59
CA THR A 342 -0.74 -4.19 11.17
C THR A 342 -2.14 -3.64 11.36
N CYS A 343 -3.11 -4.04 10.55
CA CYS A 343 -4.50 -3.59 10.61
C CYS A 343 -5.49 -4.70 11.03
N PRO A 344 -5.30 -5.39 12.16
CA PRO A 344 -6.15 -6.52 12.54
C PRO A 344 -7.61 -6.14 12.86
N GLY A 345 -7.89 -4.85 13.07
CA GLY A 345 -9.23 -4.36 13.40
C GLY A 345 -10.07 -3.93 12.20
N SER A 346 -9.49 -3.74 11.05
CA SER A 346 -10.19 -3.72 9.77
C SER A 346 -10.37 -5.16 9.34
N ALA A 347 -11.20 -5.93 10.07
CA ALA A 347 -11.48 -7.31 9.73
C ALA A 347 -11.81 -7.40 8.23
N CYS A 348 -10.82 -7.75 7.43
CA CYS A 348 -10.97 -8.14 6.06
C CYS A 348 -10.90 -9.66 5.98
N PRO A 349 -12.02 -10.39 6.16
CA PRO A 349 -12.07 -11.85 6.01
C PRO A 349 -12.01 -12.31 4.56
N SER A 350 -12.01 -11.38 3.57
CA SER A 350 -11.65 -11.74 2.19
C SER A 350 -10.27 -12.41 2.12
N ARG A 351 -9.46 -12.26 3.17
CA ARG A 351 -8.08 -12.71 3.25
C ARG A 351 -7.88 -14.08 3.88
N ARG A 352 -8.88 -14.64 4.58
CA ARG A 352 -8.84 -16.08 4.93
C ARG A 352 -8.87 -16.99 3.69
N ARG A 353 -9.35 -16.48 2.53
CA ARG A 353 -9.33 -17.26 1.28
C ARG A 353 -8.00 -17.22 0.56
N ASP A 354 -7.29 -16.10 0.63
CA ASP A 354 -5.92 -16.04 0.09
C ASP A 354 -4.95 -16.89 0.93
N THR A 355 -5.23 -17.04 2.23
CA THR A 355 -4.48 -17.96 3.11
C THR A 355 -4.95 -19.40 3.02
N ALA A 356 -6.25 -19.67 2.80
CA ALA A 356 -6.74 -21.03 2.59
C ALA A 356 -6.36 -21.58 1.21
N SER A 357 -6.21 -20.71 0.20
CA SER A 357 -5.61 -21.09 -1.08
C SER A 357 -4.08 -21.19 -1.04
N VAL A 358 -3.45 -20.70 0.03
CA VAL A 358 -2.00 -20.80 0.27
C VAL A 358 -1.65 -21.96 1.20
N VAL A 359 -2.63 -22.55 1.91
CA VAL A 359 -2.41 -23.59 2.94
C VAL A 359 -3.22 -24.87 2.68
N ARG A 360 -3.81 -25.06 1.50
CA ARG A 360 -4.32 -26.38 1.10
C ARG A 360 -3.45 -26.97 0.01
#